data_f315d2e0eb72be93d951a59d9dcf91e3
#
_entry.id   f315d2e0eb72be93d951a59d9dcf91e3
#
_cell.length_a   1.000
_cell.length_b   1.000
_cell.length_c   1.000
_cell.angle_alpha   90.00
_cell.angle_beta   90.00
_cell.angle_gamma   90.00
#
_symmetry.space_group_name_H-M   'P 1'
#
loop_
_entity.id
_entity.type
_entity.pdbx_description
1 polymer ?
#
loop_
_entity_poly.entity_id
_entity_poly.type
_entity_poly.pdbx_seq_one_letter_code
_entity_poly.pdbx_strand_id
1 'polypeptide(L)'
;PISFFHPPVRKRRTTLVPSILRDQILNAAVTDGDHILVYQTSPSFHSLLPALQAMDGYRFKVYGLNKSEIHGNVSLHTFSEDGFIADLAGCRAVIANGGFTLMSEAVYLRKPVLSVPVGKQFEQVLNGHYLYRLGYGESWDTLDADTITHFLANVPRYRENLASYRQDGNRELFDALDEALPLLAAGQPLPDTFDEDLDEPDTA
;
A
#
# COMPACT_ATOMS: atom_id res chain seq x y z
N PRO A 1 -11.90 12.79 -3.04
CA PRO A 1 -10.71 11.93 -3.26
C PRO A 1 -10.74 10.70 -2.38
N ILE A 2 -10.12 9.61 -2.83
CA ILE A 2 -9.94 8.37 -2.08
C ILE A 2 -8.48 8.21 -1.69
N SER A 3 -8.19 7.73 -0.45
CA SER A 3 -6.82 7.54 0.02
C SER A 3 -6.72 6.56 1.21
N PHE A 4 -5.55 5.95 1.41
CA PHE A 4 -5.21 5.24 2.65
C PHE A 4 -4.52 6.16 3.67
N PHE A 5 -4.28 7.41 3.31
CA PHE A 5 -3.74 8.45 4.18
C PHE A 5 -4.68 9.66 4.16
N HIS A 6 -4.81 10.34 5.30
CA HIS A 6 -5.80 11.39 5.50
C HIS A 6 -5.10 12.70 5.91
N PRO A 7 -4.49 13.44 4.94
CA PRO A 7 -3.98 14.77 5.22
C PRO A 7 -5.15 15.73 5.47
N PRO A 8 -4.92 16.85 6.14
CA PRO A 8 -5.91 17.90 6.30
C PRO A 8 -6.47 18.36 4.96
N VAL A 9 -7.79 18.46 4.87
CA VAL A 9 -8.48 18.88 3.63
C VAL A 9 -8.47 20.41 3.54
N ARG A 10 -7.69 20.96 2.62
CA ARG A 10 -7.56 22.42 2.40
C ARG A 10 -8.44 22.98 1.29
N LYS A 11 -9.17 22.12 0.59
CA LYS A 11 -10.02 22.53 -0.54
C LYS A 11 -11.49 22.41 -0.16
N ARG A 12 -12.23 23.52 -0.30
CA ARG A 12 -13.67 23.55 -0.07
C ARG A 12 -14.42 22.50 -0.90
N ARG A 13 -15.52 22.00 -0.39
CA ARG A 13 -16.39 21.01 -1.04
C ARG A 13 -15.61 19.75 -1.43
N THR A 14 -14.71 19.33 -0.56
CA THR A 14 -13.86 18.16 -0.77
C THR A 14 -13.94 17.26 0.46
N THR A 15 -14.41 16.04 0.26
CA THR A 15 -14.40 14.99 1.28
C THR A 15 -13.34 13.98 0.91
N LEU A 16 -12.46 13.67 1.85
CA LEU A 16 -11.45 12.61 1.71
C LEU A 16 -12.00 11.35 2.39
N VAL A 17 -12.06 10.27 1.64
CA VAL A 17 -12.60 8.99 2.09
C VAL A 17 -11.57 7.88 1.92
N PRO A 18 -11.69 6.76 2.66
CA PRO A 18 -10.82 5.60 2.49
C PRO A 18 -10.86 5.04 1.08
N SER A 19 -9.80 4.30 0.72
CA SER A 19 -9.69 3.63 -0.58
C SER A 19 -10.78 2.57 -0.75
N ILE A 20 -11.29 2.45 -1.98
CA ILE A 20 -12.18 1.33 -2.33
C ILE A 20 -11.37 0.02 -2.34
N LEU A 21 -11.92 -1.00 -1.73
CA LEU A 21 -11.32 -2.32 -1.61
C LEU A 21 -12.20 -3.37 -2.29
N ARG A 22 -11.56 -4.35 -2.93
CA ARG A 22 -12.26 -5.50 -3.54
C ARG A 22 -12.86 -6.41 -2.46
N ASP A 23 -13.96 -7.07 -2.78
CA ASP A 23 -14.62 -8.02 -1.85
C ASP A 23 -13.67 -9.12 -1.40
N GLN A 24 -12.79 -9.59 -2.27
CA GLN A 24 -11.78 -10.60 -1.94
C GLN A 24 -10.80 -10.10 -0.85
N ILE A 25 -10.44 -8.83 -0.85
CA ILE A 25 -9.60 -8.21 0.18
C ILE A 25 -10.38 -8.05 1.49
N LEU A 26 -11.64 -7.59 1.40
CA LEU A 26 -12.50 -7.43 2.56
C LEU A 26 -12.75 -8.75 3.31
N ASN A 27 -12.81 -9.86 2.56
CA ASN A 27 -13.06 -11.20 3.10
C ASN A 27 -11.79 -12.04 3.29
N ALA A 28 -10.61 -11.48 3.04
CA ALA A 28 -9.36 -12.24 3.11
C ALA A 28 -9.04 -12.66 4.56
N ALA A 29 -8.66 -13.91 4.74
CA ALA A 29 -8.16 -14.42 6.00
C ALA A 29 -6.71 -13.95 6.24
N VAL A 30 -6.54 -12.92 7.05
CA VAL A 30 -5.21 -12.38 7.37
C VAL A 30 -4.48 -13.33 8.29
N THR A 31 -3.27 -13.74 7.90
CA THR A 31 -2.38 -14.60 8.69
C THR A 31 -0.97 -14.03 8.75
N ASP A 32 -0.16 -14.50 9.70
CA ASP A 32 1.23 -14.11 9.85
C ASP A 32 2.15 -15.20 9.28
N GLY A 33 2.25 -15.22 7.96
CA GLY A 33 3.18 -16.11 7.27
C GLY A 33 4.63 -15.60 7.34
N ASP A 34 5.53 -16.39 6.78
CA ASP A 34 6.98 -16.16 6.82
C ASP A 34 7.56 -15.64 5.50
N HIS A 35 6.74 -15.56 4.44
CA HIS A 35 7.20 -15.08 3.15
C HIS A 35 7.03 -13.56 3.00
N ILE A 36 7.88 -12.98 2.17
CA ILE A 36 7.80 -11.60 1.70
C ILE A 36 7.15 -11.63 0.31
N LEU A 37 6.07 -10.86 0.15
CA LEU A 37 5.45 -10.67 -1.17
C LEU A 37 6.21 -9.58 -1.93
N VAL A 38 6.66 -9.87 -3.14
CA VAL A 38 7.30 -8.88 -4.04
C VAL A 38 6.43 -8.72 -5.27
N TYR A 39 5.95 -7.50 -5.51
CA TYR A 39 5.24 -7.15 -6.74
C TYR A 39 6.08 -6.19 -7.57
N GLN A 40 6.71 -6.70 -8.62
CA GLN A 40 7.63 -5.94 -9.44
C GLN A 40 7.35 -6.17 -10.93
N THR A 41 7.00 -5.11 -11.64
CA THR A 41 6.70 -5.14 -13.08
C THR A 41 7.84 -4.57 -13.94
N SER A 42 8.89 -4.06 -13.30
CA SER A 42 10.01 -3.42 -14.00
C SER A 42 11.07 -4.42 -14.43
N PRO A 43 11.76 -4.18 -15.57
CA PRO A 43 12.94 -4.95 -15.99
C PRO A 43 14.09 -4.98 -14.96
N SER A 44 14.10 -4.04 -14.00
CA SER A 44 15.09 -3.99 -12.90
C SER A 44 15.05 -5.22 -11.97
N PHE A 45 14.07 -6.08 -12.11
CA PHE A 45 14.04 -7.35 -11.36
C PHE A 45 15.26 -8.22 -11.58
N HIS A 46 15.87 -8.21 -12.77
CA HIS A 46 17.06 -9.01 -13.03
C HIS A 46 18.25 -8.66 -12.13
N SER A 47 18.36 -7.41 -11.70
CA SER A 47 19.36 -6.99 -10.70
C SER A 47 18.94 -7.30 -9.26
N LEU A 48 17.65 -7.39 -9.01
CA LEU A 48 17.10 -7.67 -7.68
C LEU A 48 17.21 -9.17 -7.30
N LEU A 49 17.03 -10.07 -8.26
CA LEU A 49 16.99 -11.49 -7.99
C LEU A 49 18.22 -12.02 -7.21
N PRO A 50 19.47 -11.67 -7.58
CA PRO A 50 20.64 -12.08 -6.80
C PRO A 50 20.64 -11.54 -5.36
N ALA A 51 20.14 -10.32 -5.15
CA ALA A 51 20.05 -9.73 -3.82
C ALA A 51 19.04 -10.49 -2.94
N LEU A 52 17.87 -10.86 -3.49
CA LEU A 52 16.88 -11.67 -2.77
C LEU A 52 17.40 -13.07 -2.47
N GLN A 53 18.11 -13.71 -3.41
CA GLN A 53 18.69 -15.04 -3.24
C GLN A 53 19.77 -15.08 -2.14
N ALA A 54 20.51 -13.99 -1.96
CA ALA A 54 21.54 -13.87 -0.94
C ALA A 54 20.99 -13.64 0.48
N MET A 55 19.69 -13.45 0.63
CA MET A 55 19.05 -13.17 1.94
C MET A 55 18.63 -14.48 2.63
N ASP A 56 19.56 -15.10 3.34
CA ASP A 56 19.29 -16.31 4.09
C ASP A 56 18.21 -16.11 5.16
N GLY A 57 17.36 -17.14 5.33
CA GLY A 57 16.30 -17.12 6.33
C GLY A 57 15.00 -16.41 5.90
N TYR A 58 14.96 -15.81 4.69
CA TYR A 58 13.77 -15.21 4.12
C TYR A 58 13.30 -15.99 2.90
N ARG A 59 11.98 -16.03 2.69
CA ARG A 59 11.34 -16.58 1.48
C ARG A 59 10.63 -15.48 0.74
N PHE A 60 10.80 -15.41 -0.58
CA PHE A 60 10.21 -14.38 -1.43
C PHE A 60 9.27 -15.01 -2.46
N LYS A 61 8.05 -14.48 -2.53
CA LYS A 61 7.09 -14.79 -3.59
C LYS A 61 6.96 -13.58 -4.49
N VAL A 62 7.36 -13.74 -5.75
CA VAL A 62 7.49 -12.63 -6.70
C VAL A 62 6.42 -12.74 -7.77
N TYR A 63 5.66 -11.66 -7.94
CA TYR A 63 4.64 -11.48 -8.96
C TYR A 63 5.00 -10.32 -9.91
N GLY A 64 4.34 -10.25 -11.06
CA GLY A 64 4.49 -9.19 -12.05
C GLY A 64 5.37 -9.53 -13.24
N LEU A 65 6.10 -10.64 -13.20
CA LEU A 65 7.00 -11.09 -14.29
C LEU A 65 6.36 -12.12 -15.23
N ASN A 66 5.16 -12.59 -14.90
CA ASN A 66 4.42 -13.61 -15.64
C ASN A 66 5.24 -14.91 -15.88
N LYS A 67 5.96 -15.36 -14.86
CA LYS A 67 6.78 -16.56 -14.84
C LYS A 67 6.38 -17.48 -13.69
N SER A 68 6.66 -18.78 -13.83
CA SER A 68 6.50 -19.78 -12.77
C SER A 68 7.83 -20.55 -12.64
N GLU A 69 8.70 -20.09 -11.78
CA GLU A 69 10.06 -20.59 -11.62
C GLU A 69 10.45 -20.55 -10.12
N ILE A 70 11.37 -21.43 -9.70
CA ILE A 70 11.90 -21.44 -8.33
C ILE A 70 13.43 -21.27 -8.39
N HIS A 71 13.93 -20.29 -7.66
CA HIS A 71 15.33 -19.94 -7.58
C HIS A 71 15.77 -19.90 -6.10
N GLY A 72 16.02 -21.05 -5.50
CA GLY A 72 16.36 -21.16 -4.08
C GLY A 72 15.21 -20.70 -3.18
N ASN A 73 15.44 -19.62 -2.43
CA ASN A 73 14.46 -18.99 -1.54
C ASN A 73 13.48 -18.02 -2.26
N VAL A 74 13.61 -17.86 -3.57
CA VAL A 74 12.76 -16.98 -4.41
C VAL A 74 11.89 -17.81 -5.33
N SER A 75 10.58 -17.67 -5.24
CA SER A 75 9.60 -18.27 -6.16
C SER A 75 8.92 -17.20 -7.00
N LEU A 76 8.96 -17.35 -8.32
CA LEU A 76 8.27 -16.50 -9.28
C LEU A 76 6.90 -17.11 -9.54
N HIS A 77 5.87 -16.30 -9.54
CA HIS A 77 4.49 -16.73 -9.75
C HIS A 77 3.85 -16.02 -10.94
N THR A 78 3.14 -16.77 -11.77
CA THR A 78 2.16 -16.19 -12.71
C THR A 78 1.02 -15.57 -11.90
N PHE A 79 0.45 -14.48 -12.40
CA PHE A 79 -0.65 -13.80 -11.71
C PHE A 79 -1.90 -14.70 -11.73
N SER A 80 -2.45 -14.92 -10.56
CA SER A 80 -3.77 -15.47 -10.28
C SER A 80 -4.36 -14.61 -9.19
N GLU A 81 -5.55 -14.10 -9.36
CA GLU A 81 -6.15 -13.18 -8.39
C GLU A 81 -6.25 -13.80 -7.00
N ASP A 82 -6.84 -14.99 -6.89
CA ASP A 82 -7.01 -15.70 -5.63
C ASP A 82 -5.64 -16.03 -4.98
N GLY A 83 -4.68 -16.51 -5.81
CA GLY A 83 -3.33 -16.82 -5.33
C GLY A 83 -2.59 -15.59 -4.83
N PHE A 84 -2.69 -14.48 -5.56
CA PHE A 84 -2.07 -13.22 -5.17
C PHE A 84 -2.66 -12.67 -3.86
N ILE A 85 -3.99 -12.69 -3.72
CA ILE A 85 -4.68 -12.21 -2.51
C ILE A 85 -4.37 -13.10 -1.31
N ALA A 86 -4.35 -14.42 -1.50
CA ALA A 86 -3.96 -15.35 -0.43
C ALA A 86 -2.52 -15.10 0.03
N ASP A 87 -1.59 -14.88 -0.91
CA ASP A 87 -0.20 -14.59 -0.60
C ASP A 87 -0.03 -13.17 0.01
N LEU A 88 -0.81 -12.18 -0.41
CA LEU A 88 -0.83 -10.85 0.19
C LEU A 88 -1.37 -10.91 1.63
N ALA A 89 -2.49 -11.59 1.84
CA ALA A 89 -3.08 -11.74 3.18
C ALA A 89 -2.21 -12.56 4.13
N GLY A 90 -1.43 -13.50 3.58
CA GLY A 90 -0.54 -14.38 4.33
C GLY A 90 0.90 -13.91 4.46
N CYS A 91 1.32 -12.82 3.82
CA CYS A 91 2.72 -12.42 3.85
C CYS A 91 3.14 -11.75 5.17
N ARG A 92 4.45 -11.75 5.43
CA ARG A 92 5.07 -11.00 6.52
C ARG A 92 5.16 -9.51 6.21
N ALA A 93 5.47 -9.17 4.97
CA ALA A 93 5.62 -7.80 4.47
C ALA A 93 5.53 -7.78 2.94
N VAL A 94 5.38 -6.61 2.35
CA VAL A 94 5.26 -6.38 0.91
C VAL A 94 6.40 -5.49 0.42
N ILE A 95 6.96 -5.81 -0.76
CA ILE A 95 7.87 -4.95 -1.51
C ILE A 95 7.20 -4.63 -2.85
N ALA A 96 6.97 -3.36 -3.15
CA ALA A 96 6.24 -2.94 -4.35
C ALA A 96 6.69 -1.58 -4.89
N ASN A 97 6.23 -1.22 -6.09
CA ASN A 97 6.57 0.06 -6.73
C ASN A 97 5.77 1.28 -6.21
N GLY A 98 4.94 1.12 -5.20
CA GLY A 98 4.17 2.24 -4.65
C GLY A 98 2.85 2.55 -5.36
N GLY A 99 2.33 1.63 -6.17
CA GLY A 99 1.01 1.76 -6.79
C GLY A 99 -0.11 1.79 -5.74
N PHE A 100 -1.05 2.72 -5.89
CA PHE A 100 -2.08 3.05 -4.90
C PHE A 100 -2.91 1.83 -4.46
N THR A 101 -3.41 1.04 -5.41
CA THR A 101 -4.31 -0.08 -5.11
C THR A 101 -3.65 -1.11 -4.19
N LEU A 102 -2.45 -1.60 -4.57
CA LEU A 102 -1.75 -2.60 -3.76
C LEU A 102 -1.34 -2.05 -2.39
N MET A 103 -0.92 -0.79 -2.31
CA MET A 103 -0.56 -0.18 -1.03
C MET A 103 -1.78 -0.05 -0.12
N SER A 104 -2.93 0.36 -0.66
CA SER A 104 -4.19 0.45 0.10
C SER A 104 -4.63 -0.91 0.62
N GLU A 105 -4.56 -1.94 -0.21
CA GLU A 105 -4.89 -3.31 0.17
C GLU A 105 -3.94 -3.85 1.23
N ALA A 106 -2.63 -3.61 1.08
CA ALA A 106 -1.62 -4.02 2.06
C ALA A 106 -1.84 -3.32 3.42
N VAL A 107 -2.08 -2.00 3.43
CA VAL A 107 -2.38 -1.24 4.66
C VAL A 107 -3.64 -1.76 5.33
N TYR A 108 -4.71 -2.00 4.58
CA TYR A 108 -5.95 -2.59 5.11
C TYR A 108 -5.72 -3.95 5.77
N LEU A 109 -4.93 -4.82 5.14
CA LEU A 109 -4.54 -6.13 5.66
C LEU A 109 -3.42 -6.05 6.72
N ARG A 110 -3.01 -4.85 7.12
CA ARG A 110 -1.95 -4.57 8.11
C ARG A 110 -0.60 -5.18 7.73
N LYS A 111 -0.27 -5.13 6.45
CA LYS A 111 1.01 -5.61 5.92
C LYS A 111 1.95 -4.43 5.73
N PRO A 112 3.11 -4.40 6.42
CA PRO A 112 4.13 -3.39 6.17
C PRO A 112 4.60 -3.39 4.72
N VAL A 113 4.85 -2.20 4.16
CA VAL A 113 5.23 -2.06 2.75
C VAL A 113 6.58 -1.36 2.62
N LEU A 114 7.48 -1.94 1.82
CA LEU A 114 8.62 -1.25 1.25
C LEU A 114 8.25 -0.77 -0.15
N SER A 115 8.14 0.55 -0.31
CA SER A 115 7.84 1.20 -1.59
C SER A 115 9.11 1.58 -2.32
N VAL A 116 9.22 1.20 -3.60
CA VAL A 116 10.31 1.64 -4.49
C VAL A 116 9.68 2.23 -5.75
N PRO A 117 9.35 3.53 -5.74
CA PRO A 117 8.65 4.19 -6.84
C PRO A 117 9.41 4.07 -8.17
N VAL A 118 8.68 3.80 -9.25
CA VAL A 118 9.25 3.88 -10.58
C VAL A 118 9.49 5.35 -10.94
N GLY A 119 10.66 5.66 -11.46
CA GLY A 119 11.05 7.03 -11.77
C GLY A 119 10.00 7.80 -12.59
N LYS A 120 9.74 9.06 -12.23
CA LYS A 120 8.78 9.99 -12.85
C LYS A 120 7.29 9.67 -12.61
N GLN A 121 6.94 8.78 -11.70
CA GLN A 121 5.55 8.54 -11.30
C GLN A 121 5.25 9.24 -9.98
N PHE A 122 4.77 10.49 -10.06
CA PHE A 122 4.49 11.35 -8.89
C PHE A 122 3.56 10.68 -7.88
N GLU A 123 2.52 9.97 -8.35
CA GLU A 123 1.59 9.25 -7.48
C GLU A 123 2.30 8.24 -6.58
N GLN A 124 3.22 7.44 -7.14
CA GLN A 124 3.96 6.43 -6.36
C GLN A 124 4.90 7.07 -5.33
N VAL A 125 5.54 8.18 -5.68
CA VAL A 125 6.37 8.96 -4.75
C VAL A 125 5.52 9.52 -3.62
N LEU A 126 4.34 10.08 -3.92
CA LEU A 126 3.41 10.60 -2.93
C LEU A 126 2.91 9.51 -1.99
N ASN A 127 2.52 8.37 -2.54
CA ASN A 127 2.07 7.21 -1.76
C ASN A 127 3.18 6.71 -0.82
N GLY A 128 4.41 6.59 -1.32
CA GLY A 128 5.58 6.20 -0.52
C GLY A 128 5.91 7.19 0.59
N HIS A 129 5.80 8.50 0.31
CA HIS A 129 5.99 9.55 1.31
C HIS A 129 5.00 9.42 2.47
N TYR A 130 3.70 9.26 2.19
CA TYR A 130 2.70 9.11 3.25
C TYR A 130 2.80 7.78 3.98
N LEU A 131 3.15 6.70 3.28
CA LEU A 131 3.45 5.41 3.91
C LEU A 131 4.54 5.55 4.99
N TYR A 132 5.63 6.24 4.65
CA TYR A 132 6.73 6.51 5.57
C TYR A 132 6.30 7.41 6.73
N ARG A 133 5.62 8.53 6.45
CA ARG A 133 5.13 9.46 7.49
C ARG A 133 4.20 8.81 8.50
N LEU A 134 3.34 7.89 8.06
CA LEU A 134 2.43 7.14 8.93
C LEU A 134 3.14 6.00 9.68
N GLY A 135 4.39 5.71 9.32
CA GLY A 135 5.14 4.61 9.91
C GLY A 135 4.57 3.23 9.56
N TYR A 136 3.94 3.10 8.39
CA TYR A 136 3.39 1.83 7.89
C TYR A 136 4.41 1.04 7.06
N GLY A 137 5.56 1.62 6.80
CA GLY A 137 6.65 1.04 6.05
C GLY A 137 7.70 2.08 5.66
N GLU A 138 8.39 1.84 4.57
CA GLU A 138 9.46 2.69 4.04
C GLU A 138 9.30 2.98 2.56
N SER A 139 9.96 4.05 2.10
CA SER A 139 10.06 4.39 0.70
C SER A 139 11.51 4.73 0.34
N TRP A 140 12.05 4.05 -0.68
CA TRP A 140 13.43 4.21 -1.13
C TRP A 140 13.49 4.37 -2.66
N ASP A 141 14.48 5.09 -3.15
CA ASP A 141 14.68 5.27 -4.60
C ASP A 141 15.31 4.04 -5.26
N THR A 142 15.98 3.20 -4.48
CA THR A 142 16.66 2.00 -4.93
C THR A 142 16.27 0.78 -4.08
N LEU A 143 16.36 -0.40 -4.69
CA LEU A 143 16.08 -1.66 -4.03
C LEU A 143 17.34 -2.54 -4.10
N ASP A 144 17.98 -2.70 -2.96
CA ASP A 144 19.16 -3.55 -2.77
C ASP A 144 19.06 -4.36 -1.46
N ALA A 145 20.04 -5.19 -1.19
CA ALA A 145 20.05 -6.05 0.01
C ALA A 145 20.04 -5.24 1.31
N ASP A 146 20.70 -4.10 1.35
CA ASP A 146 20.82 -3.26 2.55
C ASP A 146 19.48 -2.60 2.88
N THR A 147 18.80 -2.02 1.89
CA THR A 147 17.46 -1.41 2.06
C THR A 147 16.42 -2.44 2.47
N ILE A 148 16.46 -3.65 1.88
CA ILE A 148 15.55 -4.73 2.24
C ILE A 148 15.84 -5.20 3.68
N THR A 149 17.10 -5.39 4.04
CA THR A 149 17.49 -5.82 5.40
C THR A 149 17.05 -4.78 6.43
N HIS A 150 17.28 -3.50 6.17
CA HIS A 150 16.84 -2.42 7.04
C HIS A 150 15.32 -2.42 7.23
N PHE A 151 14.57 -2.50 6.16
CA PHE A 151 13.10 -2.58 6.21
C PHE A 151 12.62 -3.79 7.02
N LEU A 152 13.17 -5.00 6.73
CA LEU A 152 12.73 -6.22 7.39
C LEU A 152 13.05 -6.24 8.90
N ALA A 153 14.13 -5.59 9.32
CA ALA A 153 14.46 -5.42 10.75
C ALA A 153 13.42 -4.53 11.47
N ASN A 154 12.77 -3.60 10.76
CA ASN A 154 11.79 -2.66 11.30
C ASN A 154 10.32 -3.14 11.14
N VAL A 155 10.06 -4.27 10.49
CA VAL A 155 8.69 -4.81 10.29
C VAL A 155 7.86 -4.87 11.59
N PRO A 156 8.40 -5.29 12.76
CA PRO A 156 7.62 -5.31 13.99
C PRO A 156 7.05 -3.93 14.35
N ARG A 157 7.84 -2.86 14.24
CA ARG A 157 7.41 -1.48 14.50
C ARG A 157 6.32 -1.02 13.53
N TYR A 158 6.45 -1.33 12.24
CA TYR A 158 5.43 -0.96 11.24
C TYR A 158 4.11 -1.67 11.48
N ARG A 159 4.15 -2.95 11.90
CA ARG A 159 2.94 -3.70 12.29
C ARG A 159 2.24 -3.09 13.49
N GLU A 160 3.01 -2.65 14.48
CA GLU A 160 2.48 -1.94 15.65
C GLU A 160 1.74 -0.67 15.23
N ASN A 161 2.32 0.14 14.36
CA ASN A 161 1.67 1.32 13.81
C ASN A 161 0.42 0.98 13.00
N LEU A 162 0.50 -0.03 12.13
CA LEU A 162 -0.63 -0.51 11.33
C LEU A 162 -1.78 -1.06 12.20
N ALA A 163 -1.52 -1.50 13.42
CA ALA A 163 -2.58 -1.95 14.32
C ALA A 163 -3.59 -0.84 14.66
N SER A 164 -3.21 0.42 14.53
CA SER A 164 -4.08 1.59 14.72
C SER A 164 -4.92 1.94 13.50
N TYR A 165 -4.57 1.46 12.29
CA TYR A 165 -5.31 1.75 11.08
C TYR A 165 -6.76 1.27 11.19
N ARG A 166 -7.71 2.10 10.79
CA ARG A 166 -9.15 1.81 10.81
C ARG A 166 -9.76 2.16 9.47
N GLN A 167 -10.46 1.20 8.93
CA GLN A 167 -11.32 1.35 7.76
C GLN A 167 -12.43 0.29 7.86
N ASP A 168 -13.68 0.71 7.82
CA ASP A 168 -14.85 -0.18 7.87
C ASP A 168 -15.26 -0.57 6.44
N GLY A 169 -14.44 -1.37 5.81
CA GLY A 169 -14.64 -1.79 4.42
C GLY A 169 -14.77 -0.58 3.49
N ASN A 170 -15.85 -0.55 2.70
CA ASN A 170 -16.14 0.54 1.77
C ASN A 170 -17.28 1.46 2.27
N ARG A 171 -17.71 1.31 3.54
CA ARG A 171 -18.90 2.00 4.05
C ARG A 171 -18.76 3.52 3.98
N GLU A 172 -17.68 4.09 4.49
CA GLU A 172 -17.46 5.54 4.49
C GLU A 172 -17.48 6.14 3.07
N LEU A 173 -16.95 5.41 2.08
CA LEU A 173 -17.02 5.83 0.68
C LEU A 173 -18.46 5.83 0.18
N PHE A 174 -19.23 4.78 0.47
CA PHE A 174 -20.61 4.68 0.01
C PHE A 174 -21.51 5.71 0.70
N ASP A 175 -21.35 5.92 1.99
CA ASP A 175 -22.06 6.95 2.75
C ASP A 175 -21.80 8.34 2.14
N ALA A 176 -20.54 8.66 1.85
CA ALA A 176 -20.17 9.92 1.22
C ALA A 176 -20.76 10.08 -0.21
N LEU A 177 -20.87 8.99 -0.97
CA LEU A 177 -21.53 9.01 -2.29
C LEU A 177 -23.05 9.18 -2.17
N ASP A 178 -23.68 8.48 -1.22
CA ASP A 178 -25.12 8.58 -0.98
C ASP A 178 -25.54 9.99 -0.54
N GLU A 179 -24.69 10.70 0.18
CA GLU A 179 -24.88 12.10 0.55
C GLU A 179 -24.66 13.06 -0.66
N ALA A 180 -23.61 12.81 -1.45
CA ALA A 180 -23.20 13.72 -2.51
C ALA A 180 -24.08 13.62 -3.78
N LEU A 181 -24.44 12.40 -4.20
CA LEU A 181 -25.12 12.18 -5.48
C LEU A 181 -26.49 12.87 -5.60
N PRO A 182 -27.38 12.85 -4.57
CA PRO A 182 -28.66 13.56 -4.64
C PRO A 182 -28.49 15.08 -4.78
N LEU A 183 -27.50 15.67 -4.07
CA LEU A 183 -27.22 17.10 -4.14
C LEU A 183 -26.74 17.50 -5.54
N LEU A 184 -25.82 16.74 -6.10
CA LEU A 184 -25.31 16.97 -7.46
C LEU A 184 -26.40 16.79 -8.51
N ALA A 185 -27.26 15.78 -8.37
CA ALA A 185 -28.40 15.55 -9.28
C ALA A 185 -29.42 16.74 -9.24
N ALA A 186 -29.57 17.35 -8.07
CA ALA A 186 -30.43 18.54 -7.88
C ALA A 186 -29.74 19.87 -8.26
N GLY A 187 -28.51 19.85 -8.75
CA GLY A 187 -27.72 21.05 -9.05
C GLY A 187 -27.30 21.83 -7.80
N GLN A 188 -27.33 21.21 -6.63
CA GLN A 188 -26.97 21.85 -5.38
C GLN A 188 -25.49 21.70 -5.10
N PRO A 189 -24.83 22.66 -4.42
CA PRO A 189 -23.44 22.55 -4.04
C PRO A 189 -23.27 21.51 -2.92
N LEU A 190 -22.14 20.81 -2.94
CA LEU A 190 -21.73 19.97 -1.81
C LEU A 190 -21.48 20.82 -0.55
N PRO A 191 -21.71 20.26 0.66
CA PRO A 191 -21.38 20.93 1.91
C PRO A 191 -19.92 21.36 1.96
N ASP A 192 -19.63 22.47 2.60
CA ASP A 192 -18.26 22.90 2.89
C ASP A 192 -17.73 22.06 4.07
N THR A 193 -16.75 21.20 3.78
CA THR A 193 -16.09 20.32 4.75
C THR A 193 -14.66 20.81 5.01
N PHE A 194 -14.48 22.11 5.13
CA PHE A 194 -13.18 22.74 5.31
C PHE A 194 -12.79 22.72 6.80
N ASP A 195 -11.60 22.20 7.12
CA ASP A 195 -11.01 22.30 8.45
C ASP A 195 -10.47 23.74 8.62
N GLU A 196 -11.23 24.62 9.30
CA GLU A 196 -10.87 26.03 9.51
C GLU A 196 -9.64 26.23 10.43
N ASP A 197 -9.24 25.20 11.18
CA ASP A 197 -8.18 25.28 12.20
C ASP A 197 -6.73 25.12 11.66
N LEU A 198 -6.52 25.17 10.32
CA LEU A 198 -5.23 24.83 9.71
C LEU A 198 -4.46 26.01 9.11
N ASP A 199 -4.58 27.21 9.71
CA ASP A 199 -3.83 28.42 9.27
C ASP A 199 -2.39 28.50 9.84
N GLU A 200 -1.84 27.44 10.45
CA GLU A 200 -0.42 27.41 10.77
C GLU A 200 0.40 26.79 9.64
N PRO A 201 1.37 27.53 9.05
CA PRO A 201 2.28 26.93 8.07
C PRO A 201 3.17 25.90 8.76
N ASP A 202 3.22 24.68 8.18
CA ASP A 202 4.24 23.69 8.53
C ASP A 202 5.64 24.30 8.33
N THR A 203 6.18 24.85 9.40
CA THR A 203 7.59 25.27 9.49
C THR A 203 8.39 24.10 10.02
N ALA A 204 8.85 23.22 9.12
CA ALA A 204 10.03 22.36 9.32
C ALA A 204 10.50 21.80 7.97
#